data_107151195d5efd03b57a90d3504d2353
#
_entry.id   107151195d5efd03b57a90d3504d2353
#
_cell.length_a   1.000
_cell.length_b   1.000
_cell.length_c   1.000
_cell.angle_alpha   90.00
_cell.angle_beta   90.00
_cell.angle_gamma   90.00
#
_symmetry.space_group_name_H-M   'P 1'
#
loop_
_entity.id
_entity.type
_entity.pdbx_description
1 polymer ?
#
loop_
_entity_poly.entity_id
_entity_poly.type
_entity_poly.pdbx_seq_one_letter_code
_entity_poly.pdbx_strand_id
1 'polypeptide(L)'
;MMPLQFKFTLFLSAIMLMMSTQSFATEKYAVCSTIEIKQINQRHTLKLRPESLQNNPANSFNDYACIKTTPNHQFIFAYISEDSPDLNKNQDYNLSILVLGTDQKLLSRLEQKGFFPFSGLEFEGIRLENVPFSTLKNTTVFGLSSRESKFGDPSFSNHELNLFQINSSGKIQQILYHFPSYTYSTLSRSQCHDATTDLVDRKLILSDQLSHGLQNIIIKETKTTHGSDYKTRKTSENKYKRQHIMKFNGERYIFNERNFLQSDGI
;
A
#
# COMPACT_ATOMS: atom_id res chain seq x y z
N MET A 1 37.35 -7.30 -64.49
CA MET A 1 35.97 -7.00 -64.07
C MET A 1 35.48 -8.04 -63.11
N MET A 2 35.51 -7.76 -61.83
CA MET A 2 34.93 -8.63 -60.78
C MET A 2 34.08 -7.71 -59.86
N PRO A 3 32.88 -8.10 -59.48
CA PRO A 3 31.93 -7.23 -58.82
C PRO A 3 32.20 -7.07 -57.33
N LEU A 4 32.11 -5.81 -56.96
CA LEU A 4 32.20 -5.30 -55.60
C LEU A 4 30.83 -5.45 -54.89
N GLN A 5 30.52 -6.64 -54.40
CA GLN A 5 29.33 -6.86 -53.57
C GLN A 5 29.62 -7.92 -52.51
N PHE A 6 30.22 -7.55 -51.40
CA PHE A 6 30.21 -8.40 -50.18
C PHE A 6 30.87 -7.71 -49.00
N LYS A 7 30.44 -6.49 -48.62
CA LYS A 7 30.91 -5.87 -47.35
C LYS A 7 29.86 -4.99 -46.62
N PHE A 8 28.56 -5.15 -46.88
CA PHE A 8 27.55 -4.30 -46.22
C PHE A 8 26.60 -5.07 -45.28
N THR A 9 26.75 -6.36 -45.09
CA THR A 9 25.80 -7.16 -44.31
C THR A 9 26.29 -7.54 -42.90
N LEU A 10 27.48 -7.15 -42.51
CA LEU A 10 28.04 -7.47 -41.18
C LEU A 10 28.03 -6.35 -40.17
N PHE A 11 27.56 -5.17 -40.53
CA PHE A 11 27.48 -4.02 -39.60
C PHE A 11 26.12 -3.79 -38.98
N LEU A 12 25.04 -4.43 -39.45
CA LEU A 12 23.69 -4.28 -38.89
C LEU A 12 23.36 -5.27 -37.79
N SER A 13 24.11 -6.32 -37.58
CA SER A 13 23.84 -7.31 -36.52
C SER A 13 24.52 -7.01 -35.18
N ALA A 14 25.39 -5.98 -35.10
CA ALA A 14 26.08 -5.63 -33.86
C ALA A 14 25.34 -4.53 -33.05
N ILE A 15 24.32 -3.87 -33.60
CA ILE A 15 23.57 -2.78 -32.90
C ILE A 15 22.34 -3.30 -32.15
N MET A 16 21.92 -4.56 -32.44
CA MET A 16 20.73 -5.13 -31.75
C MET A 16 21.03 -5.88 -30.45
N LEU A 17 22.26 -5.90 -29.98
CA LEU A 17 22.64 -6.66 -28.76
C LEU A 17 23.01 -5.79 -27.55
N MET A 18 22.73 -4.49 -27.61
CA MET A 18 22.89 -3.61 -26.44
C MET A 18 21.56 -3.01 -25.96
N MET A 19 20.46 -3.72 -26.07
CA MET A 19 19.38 -3.49 -25.13
C MET A 19 19.79 -4.19 -23.83
N SER A 20 20.62 -3.49 -23.04
CA SER A 20 20.85 -3.82 -21.66
C SER A 20 19.48 -3.94 -20.99
N THR A 21 19.09 -5.17 -20.67
CA THR A 21 18.09 -5.41 -19.66
C THR A 21 18.60 -4.74 -18.39
N GLN A 22 18.23 -3.49 -18.16
CA GLN A 22 18.29 -2.90 -16.85
C GLN A 22 17.33 -3.73 -16.00
N SER A 23 17.86 -4.79 -15.43
CA SER A 23 17.28 -5.43 -14.28
C SER A 23 17.20 -4.34 -13.21
N PHE A 24 16.04 -3.71 -13.10
CA PHE A 24 15.76 -2.88 -11.95
C PHE A 24 15.91 -3.79 -10.75
N ALA A 25 17.00 -3.61 -10.03
CA ALA A 25 17.15 -4.19 -8.71
C ALA A 25 15.97 -3.66 -7.91
N THR A 26 14.94 -4.49 -7.74
CA THR A 26 13.85 -4.23 -6.83
C THR A 26 14.49 -4.06 -5.47
N GLU A 27 14.54 -2.83 -4.95
CA GLU A 27 14.97 -2.57 -3.58
C GLU A 27 14.12 -3.46 -2.67
N LYS A 28 14.73 -4.51 -2.16
CA LYS A 28 14.04 -5.44 -1.26
C LYS A 28 14.10 -4.83 0.13
N TYR A 29 12.99 -4.28 0.60
CA TYR A 29 12.84 -4.00 2.01
C TYR A 29 12.83 -5.34 2.77
N ALA A 30 13.66 -5.42 3.80
CA ALA A 30 13.62 -6.55 4.71
C ALA A 30 12.68 -6.21 5.88
N VAL A 31 11.84 -7.14 6.29
CA VAL A 31 11.04 -7.00 7.51
C VAL A 31 11.97 -7.07 8.72
N CYS A 32 11.71 -6.24 9.74
CA CYS A 32 12.49 -6.26 10.97
C CYS A 32 12.27 -7.58 11.73
N SER A 33 13.32 -8.09 12.34
CA SER A 33 13.22 -9.24 13.25
C SER A 33 12.53 -8.85 14.56
N THR A 34 11.95 -9.81 15.25
CA THR A 34 11.34 -9.61 16.58
C THR A 34 12.33 -9.00 17.59
N ILE A 35 13.61 -9.34 17.49
CA ILE A 35 14.67 -8.77 18.35
C ILE A 35 14.81 -7.27 18.09
N GLU A 36 14.91 -6.86 16.83
CA GLU A 36 15.02 -5.45 16.44
C GLU A 36 13.80 -4.65 16.89
N ILE A 37 12.61 -5.19 16.73
CA ILE A 37 11.36 -4.55 17.18
C ILE A 37 11.36 -4.35 18.69
N LYS A 38 11.76 -5.37 19.48
CA LYS A 38 11.88 -5.25 20.93
C LYS A 38 12.90 -4.18 21.34
N GLN A 39 14.04 -4.12 20.67
CA GLN A 39 15.06 -3.10 20.91
C GLN A 39 14.56 -1.70 20.61
N ILE A 40 13.86 -1.51 19.47
CA ILE A 40 13.25 -0.22 19.09
C ILE A 40 12.19 0.18 20.13
N ASN A 41 11.30 -0.74 20.52
CA ASN A 41 10.28 -0.48 21.52
C ASN A 41 10.88 -0.03 22.87
N GLN A 42 11.91 -0.75 23.36
CA GLN A 42 12.61 -0.41 24.59
C GLN A 42 13.32 0.97 24.51
N ARG A 43 14.06 1.20 23.41
CA ARG A 43 14.85 2.43 23.23
C ARG A 43 13.99 3.68 23.13
N HIS A 44 12.84 3.56 22.45
CA HIS A 44 11.96 4.70 22.19
C HIS A 44 10.73 4.75 23.10
N THR A 45 10.59 3.78 24.02
CA THR A 45 9.51 3.72 25.02
C THR A 45 8.12 3.80 24.37
N LEU A 46 7.90 3.01 23.30
CA LEU A 46 6.71 3.12 22.44
C LEU A 46 5.43 2.56 23.07
N LYS A 47 5.53 1.84 24.21
CA LYS A 47 4.40 1.21 24.92
C LYS A 47 3.57 0.27 24.06
N LEU A 48 4.22 -0.44 23.13
CA LEU A 48 3.56 -1.48 22.33
C LEU A 48 3.03 -2.60 23.24
N ARG A 49 1.85 -3.13 22.89
CA ARG A 49 1.24 -4.22 23.64
C ARG A 49 2.14 -5.46 23.59
N PRO A 50 2.39 -6.15 24.74
CA PRO A 50 3.24 -7.34 24.77
C PRO A 50 2.78 -8.45 23.82
N GLU A 51 1.46 -8.62 23.65
CA GLU A 51 0.84 -9.61 22.77
C GLU A 51 1.21 -9.35 21.30
N SER A 52 1.23 -8.09 20.90
CA SER A 52 1.60 -7.69 19.54
C SER A 52 3.04 -8.07 19.21
N LEU A 53 3.93 -8.14 20.21
CA LEU A 53 5.35 -8.45 20.03
C LEU A 53 5.63 -9.96 19.86
N GLN A 54 4.66 -10.82 20.08
CA GLN A 54 4.86 -12.29 20.05
C GLN A 54 4.63 -12.88 18.67
N ASN A 55 3.72 -12.32 17.89
CA ASN A 55 3.29 -12.87 16.61
C ASN A 55 3.32 -11.78 15.54
N ASN A 56 4.47 -11.56 14.90
CA ASN A 56 4.53 -10.72 13.71
C ASN A 56 4.87 -11.56 12.48
N PRO A 57 3.89 -12.23 11.84
CA PRO A 57 4.10 -12.72 10.51
C PRO A 57 4.21 -11.49 9.58
N ALA A 58 5.25 -11.46 8.76
CA ALA A 58 5.64 -10.36 7.88
C ALA A 58 4.52 -9.81 6.97
N ASN A 59 3.38 -10.49 6.90
CA ASN A 59 2.25 -10.19 6.01
C ASN A 59 0.92 -9.95 6.76
N SER A 60 0.92 -9.85 8.08
CA SER A 60 -0.30 -9.57 8.85
C SER A 60 -0.43 -8.08 9.17
N PHE A 61 -1.68 -7.64 9.36
CA PHE A 61 -1.97 -6.33 9.94
C PHE A 61 -1.80 -6.39 11.46
N ASN A 62 -1.17 -5.37 12.04
CA ASN A 62 -0.88 -5.29 13.49
C ASN A 62 -0.87 -3.83 13.94
N ASP A 63 -0.80 -3.62 15.26
CA ASP A 63 -0.67 -2.27 15.85
C ASP A 63 0.64 -1.56 15.45
N TYR A 64 1.58 -2.27 14.86
CA TYR A 64 2.84 -1.73 14.36
C TYR A 64 3.34 -2.48 13.14
N ALA A 65 4.22 -1.84 12.39
CA ALA A 65 4.93 -2.43 11.27
C ALA A 65 6.37 -1.89 11.21
N CYS A 66 7.31 -2.72 10.75
CA CYS A 66 8.71 -2.35 10.65
C CYS A 66 9.37 -2.95 9.42
N ILE A 67 10.06 -2.09 8.63
CA ILE A 67 10.88 -2.51 7.49
C ILE A 67 12.27 -1.86 7.55
N LYS A 68 13.24 -2.50 6.90
CA LYS A 68 14.59 -1.97 6.67
C LYS A 68 14.74 -1.57 5.21
N THR A 69 15.19 -0.36 4.97
CA THR A 69 15.46 0.12 3.60
C THR A 69 16.81 -0.38 3.11
N THR A 70 16.93 -0.65 1.81
CA THR A 70 18.21 -0.83 1.15
C THR A 70 18.40 0.33 0.14
N PRO A 71 19.60 0.90 -0.04
CA PRO A 71 20.90 0.47 0.51
C PRO A 71 21.23 1.05 1.90
N ASN A 72 20.46 2.01 2.41
CA ASN A 72 20.84 2.80 3.58
C ASN A 72 20.68 2.06 4.91
N HIS A 73 20.07 0.85 4.91
CA HIS A 73 19.79 0.05 6.11
C HIS A 73 19.08 0.83 7.24
N GLN A 74 18.32 1.86 6.88
CA GLN A 74 17.50 2.60 7.82
C GLN A 74 16.26 1.78 8.19
N PHE A 75 15.78 1.94 9.42
CA PHE A 75 14.51 1.36 9.82
C PHE A 75 13.40 2.38 9.60
N ILE A 76 12.29 1.92 9.03
CA ILE A 76 11.01 2.62 9.04
C ILE A 76 10.12 1.83 9.98
N PHE A 77 9.71 2.47 11.07
CA PHE A 77 8.86 1.89 12.10
C PHE A 77 7.58 2.70 12.21
N ALA A 78 6.44 2.09 11.91
CA ALA A 78 5.13 2.69 12.07
C ALA A 78 4.38 2.00 13.20
N TYR A 79 3.64 2.76 14.01
CA TYR A 79 2.76 2.21 15.03
C TYR A 79 1.54 3.09 15.23
N ILE A 80 0.47 2.47 15.72
CA ILE A 80 -0.77 3.16 16.09
C ILE A 80 -0.90 3.24 17.60
N SER A 81 -1.60 4.27 18.04
CA SER A 81 -1.99 4.44 19.45
C SER A 81 -3.41 4.98 19.52
N GLU A 82 -4.15 4.59 20.53
CA GLU A 82 -5.48 5.12 20.81
C GLU A 82 -5.37 6.57 21.30
N ASP A 83 -6.27 7.42 20.86
CA ASP A 83 -6.27 8.84 21.27
C ASP A 83 -6.74 9.02 22.73
N SER A 84 -7.58 8.10 23.23
CA SER A 84 -8.11 8.13 24.60
C SER A 84 -8.24 6.73 25.18
N PRO A 85 -7.89 6.50 26.45
CA PRO A 85 -8.11 5.23 27.14
C PRO A 85 -9.57 5.01 27.56
N ASP A 86 -10.51 5.89 27.18
CA ASP A 86 -11.92 5.77 27.55
C ASP A 86 -12.61 4.74 26.65
N LEU A 87 -12.75 3.52 27.14
CA LEU A 87 -13.35 2.37 26.45
C LEU A 87 -14.79 2.57 25.96
N ASN A 88 -15.45 3.66 26.37
CA ASN A 88 -16.84 3.95 25.99
C ASN A 88 -16.97 4.92 24.82
N LYS A 89 -15.88 5.41 24.26
CA LYS A 89 -15.90 6.31 23.11
C LYS A 89 -15.44 5.60 21.85
N ASN A 90 -16.09 5.93 20.76
CA ASN A 90 -15.59 5.64 19.41
C ASN A 90 -14.17 6.22 19.31
N GLN A 91 -13.17 5.36 19.15
CA GLN A 91 -11.78 5.77 19.28
C GLN A 91 -11.16 5.95 17.90
N ASP A 92 -10.65 7.17 17.68
CA ASP A 92 -9.72 7.40 16.57
C ASP A 92 -8.34 6.85 16.94
N TYR A 93 -7.62 6.38 15.93
CA TYR A 93 -6.23 5.96 16.12
C TYR A 93 -5.26 6.99 15.58
N ASN A 94 -4.24 7.27 16.37
CA ASN A 94 -3.12 8.11 15.98
C ASN A 94 -2.08 7.27 15.26
N LEU A 95 -1.46 7.81 14.22
CA LEU A 95 -0.33 7.21 13.52
C LEU A 95 0.97 7.88 13.95
N SER A 96 1.96 7.07 14.29
CA SER A 96 3.34 7.52 14.46
C SER A 96 4.26 6.76 13.51
N ILE A 97 5.14 7.48 12.81
CA ILE A 97 6.16 6.90 11.94
C ILE A 97 7.53 7.41 12.41
N LEU A 98 8.44 6.48 12.69
CA LEU A 98 9.83 6.75 13.05
C LEU A 98 10.73 6.31 11.90
N VAL A 99 11.67 7.15 11.51
CA VAL A 99 12.81 6.79 10.67
C VAL A 99 14.04 6.72 11.57
N LEU A 100 14.67 5.55 11.62
CA LEU A 100 15.79 5.30 12.51
C LEU A 100 17.03 4.95 11.68
N GLY A 101 18.20 5.36 12.16
CA GLY A 101 19.48 4.96 11.60
C GLY A 101 19.78 3.47 11.84
N THR A 102 20.90 3.01 11.29
CA THR A 102 21.41 1.63 11.50
C THR A 102 21.70 1.32 12.98
N ASP A 103 22.04 2.34 13.75
CA ASP A 103 22.24 2.29 15.20
C ASP A 103 20.94 2.49 15.99
N GLN A 104 19.79 2.49 15.29
CA GLN A 104 18.44 2.71 15.83
C GLN A 104 18.25 4.08 16.51
N LYS A 105 19.11 5.07 16.24
CA LYS A 105 18.85 6.45 16.65
C LYS A 105 17.76 7.08 15.78
N LEU A 106 16.94 7.91 16.40
CA LEU A 106 15.89 8.64 15.70
C LEU A 106 16.49 9.66 14.73
N LEU A 107 16.15 9.54 13.46
CA LEU A 107 16.51 10.48 12.40
C LEU A 107 15.34 11.42 12.08
N SER A 108 14.12 10.88 12.08
CA SER A 108 12.90 11.66 11.78
C SER A 108 11.68 11.01 12.42
N ARG A 109 10.67 11.83 12.69
CA ARG A 109 9.38 11.39 13.26
C ARG A 109 8.23 12.14 12.62
N LEU A 110 7.15 11.42 12.33
CA LEU A 110 5.85 11.96 11.95
C LEU A 110 4.82 11.46 12.97
N GLU A 111 4.00 12.37 13.48
CA GLU A 111 2.84 12.04 14.31
C GLU A 111 1.61 12.71 13.71
N GLN A 112 0.56 11.92 13.53
CA GLN A 112 -0.73 12.39 13.02
C GLN A 112 -1.82 11.87 13.94
N LYS A 113 -2.49 12.81 14.64
CA LYS A 113 -3.63 12.51 15.50
C LYS A 113 -4.87 12.23 14.66
N GLY A 114 -5.69 11.27 15.11
CA GLY A 114 -6.92 10.90 14.41
C GLY A 114 -6.70 10.46 12.96
N PHE A 115 -5.55 9.84 12.67
CA PHE A 115 -5.20 9.44 11.31
C PHE A 115 -6.16 8.37 10.76
N PHE A 116 -6.59 7.46 11.62
CA PHE A 116 -7.62 6.48 11.32
C PHE A 116 -8.86 6.84 12.16
N PRO A 117 -9.83 7.58 11.56
CA PRO A 117 -11.06 7.94 12.25
C PRO A 117 -11.91 6.68 12.49
N PHE A 118 -12.66 6.69 13.60
CA PHE A 118 -13.59 5.61 13.87
C PHE A 118 -14.67 5.53 12.78
N SER A 119 -14.68 4.44 12.05
CA SER A 119 -15.61 4.19 10.95
C SER A 119 -16.82 3.33 11.34
N GLY A 120 -16.88 2.83 12.58
CA GLY A 120 -17.84 1.81 12.99
C GLY A 120 -17.46 0.39 12.57
N LEU A 121 -16.28 0.23 11.97
CA LEU A 121 -15.68 -1.04 11.58
C LEU A 121 -14.61 -1.44 12.60
N GLU A 122 -14.29 -2.72 12.66
CA GLU A 122 -13.17 -3.23 13.43
C GLU A 122 -11.87 -2.89 12.70
N PHE A 123 -11.01 -2.11 13.33
CA PHE A 123 -9.69 -1.79 12.81
C PHE A 123 -8.72 -2.95 13.11
N GLU A 124 -8.22 -3.59 12.06
CA GLU A 124 -7.35 -4.78 12.17
C GLU A 124 -5.86 -4.43 12.28
N GLY A 125 -5.49 -3.17 11.98
CA GLY A 125 -4.12 -2.69 12.10
C GLY A 125 -3.52 -2.16 10.80
N ILE A 126 -2.18 -2.06 10.81
CA ILE A 126 -1.35 -1.51 9.74
C ILE A 126 -0.32 -2.50 9.22
N ARG A 127 0.16 -2.27 8.00
CA ARG A 127 1.28 -2.98 7.38
C ARG A 127 2.09 -2.03 6.52
N LEU A 128 3.43 -2.11 6.58
CA LEU A 128 4.30 -1.38 5.67
C LEU A 128 4.46 -2.13 4.36
N GLU A 129 4.30 -1.40 3.25
CA GLU A 129 4.37 -1.93 1.89
C GLU A 129 5.64 -1.45 1.19
N ASN A 130 6.29 -2.38 0.51
CA ASN A 130 7.35 -2.03 -0.43
C ASN A 130 6.72 -1.49 -1.71
N VAL A 131 6.94 -0.22 -1.99
CA VAL A 131 6.52 0.39 -3.26
C VAL A 131 7.79 0.71 -4.05
N PRO A 132 8.06 0.02 -5.15
CA PRO A 132 9.32 0.15 -5.88
C PRO A 132 9.33 1.42 -6.74
N PHE A 133 9.22 2.60 -6.13
CA PHE A 133 9.45 3.84 -6.84
C PHE A 133 10.91 3.91 -7.28
N SER A 134 11.17 4.12 -8.57
CA SER A 134 12.46 4.59 -9.03
C SER A 134 12.58 6.05 -8.61
N THR A 135 13.23 6.27 -7.49
CA THR A 135 13.24 7.56 -6.82
C THR A 135 14.29 8.48 -7.40
N LEU A 136 14.00 9.77 -7.37
CA LEU A 136 15.00 10.81 -7.40
C LEU A 136 16.09 10.50 -6.36
N LYS A 137 17.35 10.72 -6.71
CA LYS A 137 18.48 10.52 -5.78
C LYS A 137 18.15 11.09 -4.41
N ASN A 138 18.32 10.30 -3.36
CA ASN A 138 18.11 10.66 -1.96
C ASN A 138 16.65 10.82 -1.49
N THR A 139 15.71 10.16 -2.14
CA THR A 139 14.30 10.13 -1.69
C THR A 139 13.87 8.68 -1.49
N THR A 140 13.30 8.36 -0.35
CA THR A 140 12.70 7.05 -0.08
C THR A 140 11.19 7.19 -0.07
N VAL A 141 10.49 6.34 -0.83
CA VAL A 141 9.02 6.26 -0.81
C VAL A 141 8.62 4.89 -0.27
N PHE A 142 7.65 4.86 0.64
CA PHE A 142 7.12 3.63 1.20
C PHE A 142 5.60 3.73 1.35
N GLY A 143 4.94 2.59 1.37
CA GLY A 143 3.51 2.47 1.59
C GLY A 143 3.19 2.07 3.02
N LEU A 144 2.04 2.52 3.51
CA LEU A 144 1.41 2.06 4.73
C LEU A 144 -0.01 1.66 4.38
N SER A 145 -0.29 0.36 4.45
CA SER A 145 -1.64 -0.17 4.31
C SER A 145 -2.31 -0.29 5.66
N SER A 146 -3.62 -0.03 5.71
CA SER A 146 -4.48 -0.32 6.84
C SER A 146 -5.61 -1.24 6.41
N ARG A 147 -6.22 -1.93 7.37
CA ARG A 147 -7.36 -2.80 7.15
C ARG A 147 -8.42 -2.59 8.20
N GLU A 148 -9.65 -2.46 7.73
CA GLU A 148 -10.86 -2.42 8.54
C GLU A 148 -11.84 -3.49 8.06
N SER A 149 -12.59 -4.07 8.97
CA SER A 149 -13.61 -5.06 8.60
C SER A 149 -14.83 -5.01 9.52
N LYS A 150 -15.92 -5.56 9.03
CA LYS A 150 -17.13 -5.87 9.80
C LYS A 150 -17.56 -7.28 9.45
N PHE A 151 -17.64 -8.12 10.44
CA PHE A 151 -18.16 -9.47 10.30
C PHE A 151 -19.67 -9.48 10.54
N GLY A 152 -20.37 -10.37 9.86
CA GLY A 152 -21.81 -10.52 9.94
C GLY A 152 -22.50 -10.34 8.60
N ASP A 153 -23.78 -9.95 8.64
CA ASP A 153 -24.58 -9.68 7.43
C ASP A 153 -25.20 -8.28 7.57
N PRO A 154 -24.80 -7.31 6.73
CA PRO A 154 -23.75 -7.38 5.70
C PRO A 154 -22.34 -7.44 6.28
N SER A 155 -21.46 -8.20 5.64
CA SER A 155 -20.01 -8.14 5.92
C SER A 155 -19.33 -7.13 5.01
N PHE A 156 -18.27 -6.53 5.53
CA PHE A 156 -17.49 -5.52 4.82
C PHE A 156 -16.01 -5.62 5.17
N SER A 157 -15.13 -5.37 4.21
CA SER A 157 -13.69 -5.18 4.45
C SER A 157 -13.14 -4.13 3.50
N ASN A 158 -12.35 -3.23 4.05
CA ASN A 158 -11.67 -2.15 3.33
C ASN A 158 -10.19 -2.17 3.63
N HIS A 159 -9.36 -2.10 2.57
CA HIS A 159 -7.93 -1.88 2.72
C HIS A 159 -7.59 -0.52 2.09
N GLU A 160 -6.93 0.31 2.85
CA GLU A 160 -6.43 1.60 2.39
C GLU A 160 -4.92 1.58 2.27
N LEU A 161 -4.40 2.29 1.27
CA LEU A 161 -2.98 2.52 1.09
C LEU A 161 -2.68 4.01 1.21
N ASN A 162 -1.71 4.33 2.04
CA ASN A 162 -1.12 5.64 2.18
C ASN A 162 0.33 5.58 1.69
N LEU A 163 0.79 6.58 0.94
CA LEU A 163 2.19 6.67 0.55
C LEU A 163 2.86 7.82 1.28
N PHE A 164 4.06 7.55 1.74
CA PHE A 164 4.92 8.51 2.43
C PHE A 164 6.24 8.62 1.69
N GLN A 165 6.79 9.82 1.70
CA GLN A 165 8.10 10.16 1.15
C GLN A 165 8.99 10.68 2.27
N ILE A 166 10.23 10.21 2.32
CA ILE A 166 11.31 10.79 3.12
C ILE A 166 12.17 11.59 2.15
N ASN A 167 12.19 12.90 2.28
CA ASN A 167 12.98 13.76 1.42
C ASN A 167 14.46 13.80 1.85
N SER A 168 15.31 14.50 1.08
CA SER A 168 16.74 14.62 1.34
C SER A 168 17.09 15.30 2.68
N SER A 169 16.16 16.08 3.26
CA SER A 169 16.32 16.67 4.59
C SER A 169 15.88 15.71 5.71
N GLY A 170 15.43 14.51 5.39
CA GLY A 170 14.92 13.52 6.33
C GLY A 170 13.48 13.76 6.77
N LYS A 171 12.79 14.78 6.26
CA LYS A 171 11.39 15.05 6.61
C LYS A 171 10.47 14.01 5.97
N ILE A 172 9.57 13.45 6.77
CA ILE A 172 8.52 12.55 6.32
C ILE A 172 7.31 13.39 5.86
N GLN A 173 6.82 13.09 4.67
CA GLN A 173 5.63 13.73 4.09
C GLN A 173 4.71 12.68 3.52
N GLN A 174 3.41 12.77 3.79
CA GLN A 174 2.40 11.94 3.15
C GLN A 174 2.12 12.49 1.74
N ILE A 175 2.17 11.62 0.73
CA ILE A 175 2.02 11.96 -0.68
C ILE A 175 0.83 11.27 -1.36
N LEU A 176 0.22 10.29 -0.71
CA LEU A 176 -1.06 9.69 -1.10
C LEU A 176 -1.86 9.42 0.18
N TYR A 177 -3.14 9.81 0.18
CA TYR A 177 -4.00 9.77 1.35
C TYR A 177 -5.12 8.76 1.14
N HIS A 178 -5.32 7.83 2.07
CA HIS A 178 -6.49 6.94 2.19
C HIS A 178 -6.97 6.36 0.86
N PHE A 179 -6.02 5.87 0.02
CA PHE A 179 -6.37 5.27 -1.25
C PHE A 179 -7.00 3.89 -1.04
N PRO A 180 -8.28 3.68 -1.43
CA PRO A 180 -8.96 2.40 -1.21
C PRO A 180 -8.40 1.34 -2.19
N SER A 181 -7.43 0.56 -1.75
CA SER A 181 -6.74 -0.43 -2.57
C SER A 181 -7.57 -1.71 -2.78
N TYR A 182 -8.42 -2.04 -1.82
CA TYR A 182 -9.30 -3.20 -1.86
C TYR A 182 -10.58 -2.92 -1.08
N THR A 183 -11.72 -3.33 -1.61
CA THR A 183 -13.02 -3.26 -0.94
C THR A 183 -13.79 -4.54 -1.20
N TYR A 184 -14.34 -5.11 -0.15
CA TYR A 184 -15.22 -6.27 -0.19
C TYR A 184 -16.50 -5.96 0.56
N SER A 185 -17.64 -6.30 -0.02
CA SER A 185 -18.93 -6.19 0.65
C SER A 185 -19.85 -7.35 0.28
N THR A 186 -20.65 -7.80 1.25
CA THR A 186 -21.75 -8.74 1.00
C THR A 186 -23.06 -8.10 1.37
N LEU A 187 -24.07 -8.28 0.52
CA LEU A 187 -25.45 -7.90 0.77
C LEU A 187 -26.34 -9.13 0.64
N SER A 188 -27.02 -9.48 1.71
CA SER A 188 -28.12 -10.43 1.68
C SER A 188 -29.42 -9.65 1.57
N ARG A 189 -30.22 -9.89 0.50
CA ARG A 189 -31.41 -9.06 0.22
C ARG A 189 -32.71 -9.52 0.92
N SER A 190 -32.71 -10.66 1.59
CA SER A 190 -33.88 -11.12 2.38
C SER A 190 -33.56 -12.34 3.23
N GLN A 191 -34.43 -12.68 4.16
CA GLN A 191 -34.36 -13.92 4.93
C GLN A 191 -34.43 -15.21 4.07
N CYS A 192 -34.69 -15.10 2.76
CA CYS A 192 -34.76 -16.20 1.78
C CYS A 192 -33.65 -16.14 0.71
N HIS A 193 -32.64 -15.30 0.84
CA HIS A 193 -31.26 -15.52 0.46
C HIS A 193 -30.82 -15.35 -0.99
N ASP A 194 -31.22 -14.27 -1.65
CA ASP A 194 -30.41 -13.74 -2.75
C ASP A 194 -29.26 -12.98 -2.15
N ALA A 195 -28.04 -13.46 -2.32
CA ALA A 195 -26.84 -12.79 -1.84
C ALA A 195 -26.06 -12.19 -3.01
N THR A 196 -25.58 -10.97 -2.82
CA THR A 196 -24.65 -10.33 -3.74
C THR A 196 -23.35 -10.03 -3.01
N THR A 197 -22.24 -10.40 -3.62
CA THR A 197 -20.90 -10.09 -3.11
C THR A 197 -20.17 -9.24 -4.14
N ASP A 198 -19.73 -8.06 -3.73
CA ASP A 198 -18.88 -7.19 -4.52
C ASP A 198 -17.46 -7.21 -3.99
N LEU A 199 -16.52 -7.37 -4.92
CA LEU A 199 -15.09 -7.30 -4.66
C LEU A 199 -14.48 -6.29 -5.63
N VAL A 200 -13.84 -5.25 -5.10
CA VAL A 200 -13.11 -4.26 -5.88
C VAL A 200 -11.64 -4.32 -5.51
N ASP A 201 -10.80 -4.69 -6.46
CA ASP A 201 -9.34 -4.75 -6.33
C ASP A 201 -8.70 -3.67 -7.20
N ARG A 202 -7.74 -2.92 -6.65
CA ARG A 202 -7.03 -1.83 -7.32
C ARG A 202 -5.53 -2.05 -7.22
N LYS A 203 -4.93 -2.43 -8.33
CA LYS A 203 -3.47 -2.60 -8.45
C LYS A 203 -2.83 -1.30 -8.89
N LEU A 204 -1.82 -0.85 -8.12
CA LEU A 204 -1.00 0.30 -8.46
C LEU A 204 0.23 -0.16 -9.22
N ILE A 205 0.47 0.45 -10.38
CA ILE A 205 1.61 0.19 -11.24
C ILE A 205 2.31 1.51 -11.50
N LEU A 206 3.62 1.57 -11.28
CA LEU A 206 4.38 2.76 -11.58
C LEU A 206 4.55 2.91 -13.09
N SER A 207 4.32 4.12 -13.59
CA SER A 207 4.54 4.49 -14.98
C SER A 207 5.96 4.99 -15.19
N ASP A 208 6.50 4.83 -16.39
CA ASP A 208 7.77 5.46 -16.77
C ASP A 208 7.66 7.00 -16.90
N GLN A 209 6.44 7.53 -16.93
CA GLN A 209 6.21 8.97 -17.00
C GLN A 209 6.31 9.62 -15.62
N LEU A 210 6.99 10.75 -15.57
CA LEU A 210 7.16 11.56 -14.37
C LEU A 210 6.23 12.79 -14.39
N SER A 211 5.72 13.15 -13.22
CA SER A 211 5.07 14.42 -12.95
C SER A 211 5.72 15.04 -11.71
N HIS A 212 6.25 16.25 -11.83
CA HIS A 212 6.94 16.95 -10.74
C HIS A 212 8.03 16.10 -10.05
N GLY A 213 8.72 15.27 -10.84
CA GLY A 213 9.84 14.45 -10.34
C GLY A 213 9.48 13.10 -9.72
N LEU A 214 8.19 12.76 -9.57
CA LEU A 214 7.73 11.42 -9.18
C LEU A 214 7.03 10.71 -10.34
N GLN A 215 7.15 9.38 -10.35
CA GLN A 215 6.46 8.54 -11.34
C GLN A 215 4.94 8.68 -11.20
N ASN A 216 4.23 8.72 -12.33
CA ASN A 216 2.79 8.60 -12.32
C ASN A 216 2.38 7.19 -11.87
N ILE A 217 1.22 7.07 -11.28
CA ILE A 217 0.68 5.77 -10.84
C ILE A 217 -0.48 5.40 -11.76
N ILE A 218 -0.36 4.25 -12.41
CA ILE A 218 -1.45 3.63 -13.16
C ILE A 218 -2.22 2.75 -12.19
N ILE A 219 -3.52 3.01 -12.04
CA ILE A 219 -4.44 2.22 -11.25
C ILE A 219 -5.19 1.31 -12.19
N LYS A 220 -5.08 0.00 -12.00
CA LYS A 220 -5.92 -0.99 -12.67
C LYS A 220 -6.97 -1.49 -11.70
N GLU A 221 -8.23 -1.16 -11.97
CA GLU A 221 -9.37 -1.60 -11.16
C GLU A 221 -10.03 -2.84 -11.77
N THR A 222 -10.44 -3.74 -10.90
CA THR A 222 -11.30 -4.87 -11.25
C THR A 222 -12.41 -4.96 -10.21
N LYS A 223 -13.67 -4.76 -10.61
CA LYS A 223 -14.85 -5.10 -9.80
C LYS A 223 -15.34 -6.46 -10.23
N THR A 224 -15.50 -7.38 -9.29
CA THR A 224 -16.15 -8.68 -9.49
C THR A 224 -17.39 -8.72 -8.64
N THR A 225 -18.53 -8.94 -9.27
CA THR A 225 -19.82 -9.11 -8.57
C THR A 225 -20.25 -10.56 -8.70
N HIS A 226 -20.42 -11.24 -7.58
CA HIS A 226 -21.00 -12.57 -7.50
C HIS A 226 -22.44 -12.47 -7.00
N GLY A 227 -23.37 -13.00 -7.76
CA GLY A 227 -24.77 -13.14 -7.35
C GLY A 227 -25.14 -14.60 -7.13
N SER A 228 -25.98 -14.87 -6.14
CA SER A 228 -26.63 -16.17 -5.97
C SER A 228 -28.14 -16.00 -5.84
N ASP A 229 -28.90 -16.76 -6.64
CA ASP A 229 -30.35 -16.82 -6.58
C ASP A 229 -30.73 -18.11 -5.82
N TYR A 230 -31.33 -17.95 -4.66
CA TYR A 230 -31.71 -19.07 -3.79
C TYR A 230 -32.76 -19.97 -4.41
N LYS A 231 -33.73 -19.40 -5.15
CA LYS A 231 -34.85 -20.18 -5.74
C LYS A 231 -34.38 -21.08 -6.87
N THR A 232 -33.51 -20.54 -7.73
CA THR A 232 -33.05 -21.27 -8.92
C THR A 232 -31.70 -21.97 -8.67
N ARG A 233 -31.03 -21.72 -7.53
CA ARG A 233 -29.65 -22.17 -7.21
C ARG A 233 -28.64 -21.78 -8.27
N LYS A 234 -28.92 -20.75 -9.06
CA LYS A 234 -28.00 -20.23 -10.06
C LYS A 234 -27.06 -19.22 -9.43
N THR A 235 -25.82 -19.28 -9.85
CA THR A 235 -24.79 -18.27 -9.53
C THR A 235 -24.48 -17.48 -10.78
N SER A 236 -24.16 -16.20 -10.60
CA SER A 236 -23.68 -15.31 -11.65
C SER A 236 -22.38 -14.63 -11.25
N GLU A 237 -21.51 -14.35 -12.22
CA GLU A 237 -20.31 -13.57 -12.01
C GLU A 237 -20.22 -12.53 -13.12
N ASN A 238 -20.05 -11.26 -12.70
CA ASN A 238 -19.81 -10.13 -13.61
C ASN A 238 -18.49 -9.48 -13.27
N LYS A 239 -17.68 -9.16 -14.30
CA LYS A 239 -16.39 -8.48 -14.13
C LYS A 239 -16.35 -7.20 -14.92
N TYR A 240 -15.98 -6.11 -14.22
CA TYR A 240 -15.75 -4.80 -14.80
C TYR A 240 -14.30 -4.41 -14.59
N LYS A 241 -13.67 -3.82 -15.60
CA LYS A 241 -12.27 -3.36 -15.53
C LYS A 241 -12.20 -1.91 -15.96
N ARG A 242 -11.39 -1.12 -15.24
CA ARG A 242 -11.05 0.26 -15.58
C ARG A 242 -9.57 0.52 -15.35
N GLN A 243 -9.09 1.60 -15.95
CA GLN A 243 -7.73 2.08 -15.72
C GLN A 243 -7.75 3.59 -15.57
N HIS A 244 -7.02 4.09 -14.59
CA HIS A 244 -6.84 5.50 -14.30
C HIS A 244 -5.36 5.83 -14.18
N ILE A 245 -5.01 7.11 -14.31
CA ILE A 245 -3.66 7.59 -14.08
C ILE A 245 -3.73 8.68 -13.02
N MET A 246 -3.02 8.45 -11.90
CA MET A 246 -2.76 9.49 -10.91
C MET A 246 -1.46 10.18 -11.23
N LYS A 247 -1.46 11.51 -11.17
CA LYS A 247 -0.27 12.34 -11.36
C LYS A 247 0.10 13.00 -10.04
N PHE A 248 1.40 13.06 -9.78
CA PHE A 248 1.92 13.86 -8.68
C PHE A 248 1.85 15.34 -9.04
N ASN A 249 1.33 16.19 -8.16
CA ASN A 249 1.17 17.62 -8.41
C ASN A 249 2.30 18.50 -7.84
N GLY A 250 3.36 17.87 -7.32
CA GLY A 250 4.45 18.53 -6.60
C GLY A 250 4.33 18.40 -5.08
N GLU A 251 3.14 18.10 -4.56
CA GLU A 251 2.85 17.94 -3.14
C GLU A 251 2.30 16.55 -2.82
N ARG A 252 1.34 16.06 -3.63
CA ARG A 252 0.66 14.78 -3.43
C ARG A 252 0.10 14.22 -4.73
N TYR A 253 -0.22 12.93 -4.72
CA TYR A 253 -1.05 12.31 -5.75
C TYR A 253 -2.51 12.69 -5.52
N ILE A 254 -3.20 13.04 -6.62
CA ILE A 254 -4.62 13.40 -6.58
C ILE A 254 -5.42 12.34 -7.31
N PHE A 255 -6.45 11.86 -6.67
CA PHE A 255 -7.46 11.01 -7.28
C PHE A 255 -8.87 11.49 -6.89
N ASN A 256 -9.85 11.12 -7.71
CA ASN A 256 -11.26 11.40 -7.43
C ASN A 256 -11.98 10.07 -7.27
N GLU A 257 -12.39 9.75 -6.05
CA GLU A 257 -13.08 8.49 -5.71
C GLU A 257 -14.35 8.26 -6.54
N ARG A 258 -15.03 9.34 -6.96
CA ARG A 258 -16.22 9.24 -7.81
C ARG A 258 -15.94 8.62 -9.18
N ASN A 259 -14.69 8.63 -9.63
CA ASN A 259 -14.28 8.02 -10.89
C ASN A 259 -14.01 6.52 -10.76
N PHE A 260 -13.93 6.01 -9.53
CA PHE A 260 -13.65 4.61 -9.27
C PHE A 260 -14.92 3.75 -9.26
N LEU A 261 -14.73 2.46 -9.51
CA LEU A 261 -15.79 1.46 -9.31
C LEU A 261 -16.10 1.39 -7.82
N GLN A 262 -17.39 1.51 -7.49
CA GLN A 262 -17.86 1.39 -6.10
C GLN A 262 -18.39 -0.02 -5.87
N SER A 263 -18.32 -0.52 -4.64
CA SER A 263 -19.11 -1.66 -4.21
C SER A 263 -20.54 -1.18 -3.90
N ASP A 264 -21.54 -1.91 -4.35
CA ASP A 264 -22.96 -1.50 -4.21
C ASP A 264 -23.50 -1.65 -2.77
N GLY A 265 -22.63 -1.88 -1.80
CA GLY A 265 -22.96 -2.17 -0.40
C GLY A 265 -22.65 -1.07 0.61
N ILE A 266 -22.30 0.14 0.13
CA ILE A 266 -21.97 1.28 1.00
C ILE A 266 -22.95 2.41 0.73
#